data_1b961cf7ffe0774db7810c4d8ece9560
#
_entry.id   1b961cf7ffe0774db7810c4d8ece9560
#
_cell.length_a   1.000
_cell.length_b   1.000
_cell.length_c   1.000
_cell.angle_alpha   90.00
_cell.angle_beta   90.00
_cell.angle_gamma   90.00
#
_symmetry.space_group_name_H-M   'P 1'
#
loop_
_entity.id
_entity.type
_entity.pdbx_description
1 polymer ?
#
loop_
_entity_poly.entity_id
_entity_poly.type
_entity_poly.pdbx_seq_one_letter_code
_entity_poly.pdbx_strand_id
1 'polypeptide(L)'
;RGIQELLLLDEEGNEVSAWHIGGKTSLLIGRDEHKENVDINLQNTEYGGMADRQHAVLNYAAGQWYIEDLGSRNGVRIQNAKDGKMYQVSKEHPCRINTGDIIFIGNTRLGVR
;
A
#
# COMPACT_ATOMS: atom_id res chain seq x y z
N ARG A 1 7.24 1.07 -18.45
CA ARG A 1 6.52 -0.11 -17.99
C ARG A 1 5.73 0.18 -16.72
N GLY A 2 4.54 -0.38 -16.60
CA GLY A 2 3.67 -0.10 -15.47
C GLY A 2 4.08 -0.80 -14.18
N ILE A 3 3.48 -0.38 -13.09
CA ILE A 3 3.65 -1.00 -11.79
C ILE A 3 3.10 -2.43 -11.84
N GLN A 4 3.85 -3.40 -11.33
CA GLN A 4 3.49 -4.81 -11.34
C GLN A 4 3.30 -5.40 -9.96
N GLU A 5 4.01 -4.87 -8.94
CA GLU A 5 4.05 -5.50 -7.62
C GLU A 5 4.06 -4.48 -6.49
N LEU A 6 3.53 -4.90 -5.34
CA LEU A 6 3.84 -4.29 -4.05
C LEU A 6 4.74 -5.25 -3.27
N LEU A 7 5.79 -4.71 -2.68
CA LEU A 7 6.76 -5.47 -1.91
C LEU A 7 6.60 -5.17 -0.43
N LEU A 8 6.42 -6.21 0.38
CA LEU A 8 6.52 -6.05 1.81
C LEU A 8 8.00 -5.88 2.16
N LEU A 9 8.36 -4.74 2.74
CA LEU A 9 9.74 -4.44 3.10
C LEU A 9 9.90 -4.48 4.62
N ASP A 10 11.09 -4.93 5.07
CA ASP A 10 11.48 -4.78 6.46
C ASP A 10 12.04 -3.38 6.71
N GLU A 11 12.49 -3.10 7.93
CA GLU A 11 12.99 -1.78 8.31
C GLU A 11 14.31 -1.42 7.63
N GLU A 12 15.07 -2.41 7.18
CA GLU A 12 16.29 -2.20 6.41
C GLU A 12 16.04 -2.03 4.92
N GLY A 13 14.77 -2.16 4.48
CA GLY A 13 14.41 -2.06 3.07
C GLY A 13 14.53 -3.35 2.29
N ASN A 14 14.73 -4.48 2.96
CA ASN A 14 14.81 -5.78 2.30
C ASN A 14 13.42 -6.32 2.00
N GLU A 15 13.28 -6.98 0.87
CA GLU A 15 12.03 -7.62 0.46
C GLU A 15 11.75 -8.85 1.31
N VAL A 16 10.58 -8.89 1.93
CA VAL A 16 10.10 -10.03 2.71
C VAL A 16 9.16 -10.90 1.90
N SER A 17 8.22 -10.27 1.19
CA SER A 17 7.28 -10.94 0.30
C SER A 17 6.75 -9.93 -0.70
N ALA A 18 5.90 -10.39 -1.63
CA ALA A 18 5.37 -9.51 -2.67
C ALA A 18 3.95 -9.92 -3.04
N TRP A 19 3.18 -8.94 -3.51
CA TRP A 19 1.87 -9.15 -4.12
C TRP A 19 1.91 -8.68 -5.56
N HIS A 20 1.46 -9.51 -6.48
CA HIS A 20 1.34 -9.11 -7.86
C HIS A 20 0.05 -8.31 -8.06
N ILE A 21 0.16 -7.11 -8.60
CA ILE A 21 -0.99 -6.24 -8.84
C ILE A 21 -1.23 -5.92 -10.32
N GLY A 22 -0.26 -6.21 -11.17
CA GLY A 22 -0.40 -5.98 -12.61
C GLY A 22 -1.61 -6.70 -13.18
N GLY A 23 -2.37 -6.02 -14.04
CA GLY A 23 -3.58 -6.56 -14.63
C GLY A 23 -4.83 -6.45 -13.76
N LYS A 24 -4.68 -6.03 -12.51
CA LYS A 24 -5.82 -5.78 -11.61
C LYS A 24 -6.22 -4.31 -11.66
N THR A 25 -7.42 -3.99 -11.22
CA THR A 25 -7.94 -2.63 -11.30
C THR A 25 -8.31 -2.04 -9.95
N SER A 26 -8.56 -2.87 -8.95
CA SER A 26 -8.91 -2.41 -7.61
C SER A 26 -8.47 -3.45 -6.60
N LEU A 27 -7.77 -3.01 -5.54
CA LEU A 27 -7.22 -3.90 -4.52
C LEU A 27 -7.41 -3.25 -3.16
N LEU A 28 -8.03 -3.99 -2.24
CA LEU A 28 -8.19 -3.54 -0.86
C LEU A 28 -6.98 -3.94 -0.03
N ILE A 29 -6.42 -2.97 0.70
CA ILE A 29 -5.32 -3.19 1.63
C ILE A 29 -5.89 -3.15 3.05
N GLY A 30 -5.57 -4.13 3.86
CA GLY A 30 -6.01 -4.17 5.24
C GLY A 30 -5.60 -5.46 5.92
N ARG A 31 -6.44 -5.95 6.82
CA ARG A 31 -6.18 -7.22 7.50
C ARG A 31 -7.45 -8.03 7.67
N ASP A 32 -7.33 -9.31 7.41
CA ASP A 32 -8.42 -10.25 7.56
C ASP A 32 -7.83 -11.62 7.94
N GLU A 33 -8.16 -12.10 9.12
CA GLU A 33 -7.67 -13.40 9.59
C GLU A 33 -8.21 -14.56 8.77
N HIS A 34 -9.34 -14.38 8.09
CA HIS A 34 -9.94 -15.40 7.23
C HIS A 34 -9.45 -15.35 5.78
N LYS A 35 -8.68 -14.33 5.42
CA LYS A 35 -8.06 -14.15 4.08
C LYS A 35 -9.06 -14.09 2.92
N GLU A 36 -10.28 -13.62 3.17
CA GLU A 36 -11.34 -13.64 2.15
C GLU A 36 -11.68 -12.28 1.57
N ASN A 37 -11.56 -11.21 2.37
CA ASN A 37 -12.13 -9.91 2.02
C ASN A 37 -11.08 -8.82 1.77
N VAL A 38 -9.81 -9.17 1.76
CA VAL A 38 -8.71 -8.23 1.60
C VAL A 38 -7.70 -8.80 0.62
N ASP A 39 -7.32 -7.99 -0.36
CA ASP A 39 -6.40 -8.42 -1.41
C ASP A 39 -4.93 -8.37 -0.95
N ILE A 40 -4.56 -7.25 -0.35
CA ILE A 40 -3.23 -7.07 0.25
C ILE A 40 -3.42 -7.22 1.75
N ASN A 41 -3.25 -8.46 2.22
CA ASN A 41 -3.59 -8.81 3.60
C ASN A 41 -2.37 -8.72 4.51
N LEU A 42 -2.41 -7.78 5.45
CA LEU A 42 -1.31 -7.51 6.37
C LEU A 42 -1.48 -8.24 7.71
N GLN A 43 -2.46 -9.14 7.84
CA GLN A 43 -2.83 -9.78 9.10
C GLN A 43 -1.64 -10.43 9.81
N ASN A 44 -0.81 -11.16 9.07
CA ASN A 44 0.31 -11.92 9.65
C ASN A 44 1.67 -11.26 9.41
N THR A 45 1.68 -9.96 9.16
CA THR A 45 2.91 -9.20 9.03
C THR A 45 3.31 -8.59 10.37
N GLU A 46 4.56 -8.17 10.51
CA GLU A 46 5.12 -7.68 11.77
C GLU A 46 4.30 -6.52 12.36
N TYR A 47 3.91 -5.56 11.53
CA TYR A 47 3.15 -4.38 11.98
C TYR A 47 1.69 -4.40 11.53
N GLY A 48 1.19 -5.56 11.12
CA GLY A 48 -0.17 -5.70 10.59
C GLY A 48 -1.25 -5.29 11.57
N GLY A 49 -1.01 -5.44 12.87
CA GLY A 49 -1.95 -5.02 13.90
C GLY A 49 -2.25 -3.53 13.91
N MET A 50 -1.40 -2.71 13.27
CA MET A 50 -1.61 -1.26 13.14
C MET A 50 -2.45 -0.90 11.91
N ALA A 51 -2.76 -1.86 11.05
CA ALA A 51 -3.64 -1.65 9.92
C ALA A 51 -5.09 -1.84 10.33
N ASP A 52 -5.97 -1.04 9.75
CA ASP A 52 -7.40 -1.28 9.88
C ASP A 52 -7.80 -2.46 8.98
N ARG A 53 -8.96 -3.05 9.23
CA ARG A 53 -9.46 -4.15 8.41
C ARG A 53 -9.62 -3.73 6.95
N GLN A 54 -10.14 -2.52 6.75
CA GLN A 54 -10.25 -1.89 5.43
C GLN A 54 -9.50 -0.56 5.52
N HIS A 55 -8.20 -0.61 5.28
CA HIS A 55 -7.32 0.52 5.56
C HIS A 55 -7.20 1.47 4.37
N ALA A 56 -6.96 0.91 3.19
CA ALA A 56 -6.71 1.69 1.99
C ALA A 56 -7.14 0.89 0.76
N VAL A 57 -7.34 1.57 -0.34
CA VAL A 57 -7.65 0.94 -1.62
C VAL A 57 -6.69 1.44 -2.69
N LEU A 58 -6.25 0.52 -3.54
CA LEU A 58 -5.50 0.83 -4.75
C LEU A 58 -6.46 0.74 -5.93
N ASN A 59 -6.47 1.76 -6.76
CA ASN A 59 -7.27 1.77 -7.98
C ASN A 59 -6.40 2.10 -9.18
N TYR A 60 -6.60 1.37 -10.27
CA TYR A 60 -5.97 1.63 -11.54
C TYR A 60 -6.95 2.39 -12.43
N ALA A 61 -6.56 3.58 -12.87
CA ALA A 61 -7.41 4.42 -13.69
C ALA A 61 -6.56 5.22 -14.67
N ALA A 62 -6.97 5.23 -15.94
CA ALA A 62 -6.29 6.01 -16.99
C ALA A 62 -4.78 5.75 -17.06
N GLY A 63 -4.39 4.48 -16.91
CA GLY A 63 -3.00 4.07 -17.00
C GLY A 63 -2.16 4.31 -15.74
N GLN A 64 -2.77 4.74 -14.64
CA GLN A 64 -2.05 5.11 -13.42
C GLN A 64 -2.65 4.40 -12.21
N TRP A 65 -1.81 4.14 -11.20
CA TRP A 65 -2.26 3.62 -9.91
C TRP A 65 -2.41 4.76 -8.90
N TYR A 66 -3.48 4.70 -8.13
CA TYR A 66 -3.77 5.66 -7.07
C TYR A 66 -4.06 4.90 -5.78
N ILE A 67 -3.63 5.47 -4.65
CA ILE A 67 -3.99 4.96 -3.33
C ILE A 67 -4.91 5.95 -2.63
N GLU A 68 -5.90 5.41 -1.93
CA GLU A 68 -6.84 6.20 -1.14
C GLU A 68 -6.91 5.64 0.27
N ASP A 69 -6.76 6.51 1.27
CA ASP A 69 -6.94 6.15 2.69
C ASP A 69 -8.43 6.14 3.00
N LEU A 70 -8.95 5.00 3.43
CA LEU A 70 -10.38 4.82 3.72
C LEU A 70 -10.78 5.32 5.11
N GLY A 71 -10.13 6.36 5.61
CA GLY A 71 -10.41 6.92 6.93
C GLY A 71 -9.74 6.13 8.06
N SER A 72 -8.58 5.56 7.80
CA SER A 72 -7.87 4.71 8.74
C SER A 72 -7.42 5.46 10.00
N ARG A 73 -7.22 4.71 11.10
CA ARG A 73 -6.76 5.30 12.36
C ARG A 73 -5.30 5.72 12.30
N ASN A 74 -4.45 4.90 11.69
CA ASN A 74 -3.00 5.14 11.67
C ASN A 74 -2.48 5.76 10.38
N GLY A 75 -3.37 6.00 9.42
CA GLY A 75 -3.05 6.77 8.23
C GLY A 75 -2.29 6.00 7.16
N VAL A 76 -2.10 6.71 6.05
CA VAL A 76 -1.29 6.28 4.90
C VAL A 76 -0.30 7.39 4.60
N ARG A 77 0.98 7.04 4.44
CA ARG A 77 2.03 7.96 4.03
C ARG A 77 2.75 7.38 2.83
N ILE A 78 3.37 8.26 2.05
CA ILE A 78 4.17 7.84 0.89
C ILE A 78 5.53 8.50 1.02
N GLN A 79 6.58 7.68 0.96
CA GLN A 79 7.93 8.20 0.74
C GLN A 79 8.15 8.25 -0.76
N ASN A 80 8.29 9.45 -1.29
CA ASN A 80 8.39 9.69 -2.72
C ASN A 80 9.77 9.28 -3.23
N ALA A 81 9.79 8.51 -4.32
CA ALA A 81 11.03 8.01 -4.89
C ALA A 81 11.93 9.13 -5.42
N LYS A 82 11.34 10.24 -5.90
CA LYS A 82 12.10 11.30 -6.55
C LYS A 82 12.84 12.18 -5.55
N ASP A 83 12.18 12.57 -4.45
CA ASP A 83 12.77 13.53 -3.50
C ASP A 83 13.06 12.92 -2.13
N GLY A 84 12.67 11.66 -1.91
CA GLY A 84 12.88 10.96 -0.63
C GLY A 84 12.04 11.49 0.52
N LYS A 85 11.14 12.45 0.26
CA LYS A 85 10.32 13.05 1.29
C LYS A 85 9.10 12.22 1.60
N MET A 86 8.60 12.36 2.82
CA MET A 86 7.41 11.69 3.30
C MET A 86 6.20 12.62 3.13
N TYR A 87 5.14 12.08 2.52
CA TYR A 87 3.89 12.81 2.31
C TYR A 87 2.75 12.06 2.98
N GLN A 88 1.92 12.79 3.72
CA GLN A 88 0.69 12.24 4.30
C GLN A 88 -0.39 12.21 3.22
N VAL A 89 -0.99 11.03 3.00
CA VAL A 89 -2.13 10.90 2.09
C VAL A 89 -3.37 11.41 2.82
N SER A 90 -4.06 12.40 2.22
CA SER A 90 -5.30 12.92 2.79
C SER A 90 -6.39 11.85 2.69
N LYS A 91 -7.17 11.70 3.77
CA LYS A 91 -8.22 10.69 3.81
C LYS A 91 -9.23 10.93 2.71
N GLU A 92 -9.61 9.85 2.04
CA GLU A 92 -10.64 9.85 0.98
C GLU A 92 -10.27 10.71 -0.25
N HIS A 93 -8.99 11.02 -0.41
CA HIS A 93 -8.48 11.71 -1.60
C HIS A 93 -7.44 10.81 -2.29
N PRO A 94 -7.72 10.34 -3.51
CA PRO A 94 -6.77 9.50 -4.23
C PRO A 94 -5.44 10.21 -4.45
N CYS A 95 -4.36 9.49 -4.24
CA CYS A 95 -3.00 9.98 -4.43
C CYS A 95 -2.27 9.06 -5.38
N ARG A 96 -1.69 9.61 -6.44
CA ARG A 96 -0.95 8.81 -7.41
C ARG A 96 0.31 8.22 -6.78
N ILE A 97 0.58 6.96 -7.09
CA ILE A 97 1.82 6.29 -6.71
C ILE A 97 2.67 6.02 -7.94
N ASN A 98 3.98 5.97 -7.75
CA ASN A 98 4.94 5.74 -8.82
C ASN A 98 5.94 4.66 -8.41
N THR A 99 6.55 4.03 -9.42
CA THR A 99 7.60 3.04 -9.19
C THR A 99 8.70 3.62 -8.30
N GLY A 100 9.10 2.86 -7.30
CA GLY A 100 10.12 3.27 -6.35
C GLY A 100 9.58 3.96 -5.11
N ASP A 101 8.32 4.39 -5.11
CA ASP A 101 7.70 4.92 -3.91
C ASP A 101 7.59 3.83 -2.84
N ILE A 102 7.53 4.24 -1.57
CA ILE A 102 7.23 3.35 -0.46
C ILE A 102 5.95 3.83 0.20
N ILE A 103 4.95 2.97 0.23
CA ILE A 103 3.67 3.25 0.89
C ILE A 103 3.77 2.74 2.33
N PHE A 104 3.40 3.59 3.30
CA PHE A 104 3.32 3.22 4.70
C PHE A 104 1.87 3.05 5.09
N ILE A 105 1.50 1.83 5.46
CA ILE A 105 0.21 1.49 6.05
C ILE A 105 0.47 1.34 7.55
N GLY A 106 0.21 2.41 8.32
CA GLY A 106 0.78 2.50 9.65
C GLY A 106 2.30 2.39 9.56
N ASN A 107 2.90 1.39 10.20
CA ASN A 107 4.34 1.15 10.13
C ASN A 107 4.74 0.11 9.08
N THR A 108 3.78 -0.49 8.38
CA THR A 108 4.09 -1.46 7.32
C THR A 108 4.55 -0.73 6.06
N ARG A 109 5.69 -1.15 5.51
CA ARG A 109 6.29 -0.57 4.31
C ARG A 109 5.98 -1.43 3.10
N LEU A 110 5.36 -0.83 2.10
CA LEU A 110 5.04 -1.48 0.83
C LEU A 110 5.76 -0.74 -0.29
N GLY A 111 6.79 -1.38 -0.84
CA GLY A 111 7.54 -0.82 -1.98
C GLY A 111 6.76 -1.01 -3.27
N VAL A 112 6.84 -0.03 -4.15
CA VAL A 112 6.14 -0.03 -5.44
C VAL A 112 7.13 -0.38 -6.54
N ARG A 113 6.89 -1.50 -7.24
CA ARG A 113 7.77 -1.98 -8.31
C ARG A 113 7.04 -2.34 -9.59
#